data_2d5438e9df8ebacff1491f03dcae860d
#
_entry.id   2d5438e9df8ebacff1491f03dcae860d
#
_cell.length_a   1.000
_cell.length_b   1.000
_cell.length_c   1.000
_cell.angle_alpha   90.00
_cell.angle_beta   90.00
_cell.angle_gamma   90.00
#
_symmetry.space_group_name_H-M   'P 1'
#
loop_
_entity.id
_entity.type
_entity.pdbx_description
1 polymer ?
#
loop_
_entity_poly.entity_id
_entity_poly.type
_entity_poly.pdbx_seq_one_letter_code
_entity_poly.pdbx_strand_id
1 'polypeptide(L)'
;MRLLPDKFNLAMQRDLTLGNFHDRMAELRGDKPFSTLHEPLRYQDFPLKKMSYRDAARFVEKVSSALRDLGVRPGERVGISTGNNGDLPMAIFAIARAGAIAVPMNYMLKGREMRYIMENCGAERIIVDREVFQGNIGSKDEIPGIKQWIMAGPKEEMLDGFDSLDEAISAAADWEGEKLDPDREVAIFYTSGTTGFPKGAVMTSRCLLTAQKIGAAVIPVGPSFSGLFCLPAAHVMGFGCYIIGACVGLRAYYMRHFEPRAVLEAMQREKIGLFVGVPAMYAMMLAEGIDSYDLSSLKMFGSAADAMPEEYAEAFRSKGTLFELGPYKPKAFFTEVYGMVELAGIATLKIAIMGLKYPRGCVGWPLPPVRVRIVDEDGRKLPAGEVGEVAVSGPGITKGYWGNPEATAELIQDGWLRTGDVGRKDKLGRLYFVDRVKDVIKVGGYSVFSVEVEKEVLNHPDVADAAVVGIPHPLKKQVPLAVVTLKPGAKASEEDILAWCKQNIAGYKSPRAVRIITPEEMPYGMTLKVRKLELRNRFADLFSGVNE
;
A
#
# COMPACT_ATOMS: atom_id res chain seq x y z
N MET A 1 18.31 -1.89 26.01
CA MET A 1 19.51 -1.40 25.30
C MET A 1 20.24 -2.45 24.44
N ARG A 2 19.94 -3.76 24.52
CA ARG A 2 20.54 -4.83 23.65
C ARG A 2 19.94 -4.97 22.23
N LEU A 3 18.91 -4.22 21.89
CA LEU A 3 18.13 -4.35 20.64
C LEU A 3 18.65 -3.49 19.47
N LEU A 4 19.43 -2.45 19.74
CA LEU A 4 20.05 -1.61 18.72
C LEU A 4 21.05 -2.38 17.84
N PRO A 5 21.90 -3.27 18.40
CA PRO A 5 22.83 -4.06 17.60
C PRO A 5 22.14 -4.97 16.57
N ASP A 6 21.04 -5.65 16.96
CA ASP A 6 20.38 -6.63 16.10
C ASP A 6 19.71 -5.99 14.88
N LYS A 7 19.03 -4.84 15.08
CA LYS A 7 18.43 -4.09 13.96
C LYS A 7 19.48 -3.54 12.98
N PHE A 8 20.59 -3.04 13.53
CA PHE A 8 21.70 -2.52 12.73
C PHE A 8 22.41 -3.63 11.97
N ASN A 9 22.69 -4.75 12.62
CA ASN A 9 23.29 -5.92 11.99
C ASN A 9 22.39 -6.44 10.87
N LEU A 10 21.07 -6.52 11.08
CA LEU A 10 20.13 -6.94 10.05
C LEU A 10 20.11 -5.97 8.85
N ALA A 11 20.13 -4.65 9.11
CA ALA A 11 20.16 -3.64 8.05
C ALA A 11 21.42 -3.77 7.16
N MET A 12 22.53 -4.23 7.72
CA MET A 12 23.81 -4.40 7.02
C MET A 12 23.97 -5.74 6.30
N GLN A 13 23.09 -6.73 6.54
CA GLN A 13 23.17 -8.03 5.84
C GLN A 13 22.87 -7.86 4.34
N ARG A 14 23.83 -8.27 3.50
CA ARG A 14 23.74 -8.17 2.04
C ARG A 14 23.24 -9.46 1.37
N ASP A 15 23.36 -10.58 2.07
CA ASP A 15 22.98 -11.93 1.65
C ASP A 15 21.54 -12.31 1.99
N LEU A 16 20.78 -11.39 2.62
CA LEU A 16 19.39 -11.61 2.94
C LEU A 16 18.53 -11.54 1.68
N THR A 17 17.79 -12.61 1.42
CA THR A 17 16.84 -12.75 0.31
C THR A 17 15.46 -13.12 0.84
N LEU A 18 14.42 -13.03 0.00
CA LEU A 18 13.10 -13.55 0.41
C LEU A 18 13.16 -15.05 0.73
N GLY A 19 14.00 -15.81 0.01
CA GLY A 19 14.11 -17.26 0.23
C GLY A 19 14.66 -17.66 1.59
N ASN A 20 15.58 -16.87 2.18
CA ASN A 20 16.19 -17.17 3.48
C ASN A 20 15.73 -16.23 4.63
N PHE A 21 14.79 -15.33 4.37
CA PHE A 21 14.37 -14.31 5.33
C PHE A 21 13.86 -14.93 6.65
N HIS A 22 12.94 -15.88 6.57
CA HIS A 22 12.34 -16.49 7.75
C HIS A 22 13.34 -17.34 8.54
N ASP A 23 14.27 -18.03 7.88
CA ASP A 23 15.34 -18.79 8.53
C ASP A 23 16.21 -17.83 9.36
N ARG A 24 16.63 -16.70 8.76
CA ARG A 24 17.41 -15.67 9.46
C ARG A 24 16.64 -15.05 10.62
N MET A 25 15.34 -14.82 10.47
CA MET A 25 14.51 -14.31 11.58
C MET A 25 14.40 -15.36 12.71
N ALA A 26 14.27 -16.64 12.38
CA ALA A 26 14.23 -17.73 13.36
C ALA A 26 15.57 -17.92 14.07
N GLU A 27 16.71 -17.81 13.38
CA GLU A 27 18.05 -17.81 13.98
C GLU A 27 18.21 -16.68 15.01
N LEU A 28 17.73 -15.48 14.69
CA LEU A 28 17.85 -14.30 15.54
C LEU A 28 16.89 -14.32 16.74
N ARG A 29 15.71 -14.91 16.61
CA ARG A 29 14.62 -14.73 17.56
C ARG A 29 14.05 -16.03 18.15
N GLY A 30 14.24 -17.17 17.48
CA GLY A 30 13.81 -18.50 17.95
C GLY A 30 12.32 -18.56 18.25
N ASP A 31 12.02 -19.00 19.45
CA ASP A 31 10.65 -19.22 19.93
C ASP A 31 9.95 -17.94 20.47
N LYS A 32 10.55 -16.76 20.24
CA LYS A 32 9.89 -15.50 20.62
C LYS A 32 8.60 -15.32 19.81
N PRO A 33 7.56 -14.69 20.39
CA PRO A 33 6.30 -14.41 19.69
C PRO A 33 6.55 -13.58 18.43
N PHE A 34 6.06 -14.07 17.30
CA PHE A 34 6.08 -13.40 16.00
C PHE A 34 4.72 -12.79 15.69
N SER A 35 3.68 -13.63 15.65
CA SER A 35 2.35 -13.16 15.30
C SER A 35 1.23 -13.83 16.08
N THR A 36 0.11 -13.12 16.17
CA THR A 36 -1.20 -13.65 16.57
C THR A 36 -2.16 -13.38 15.41
N LEU A 37 -2.92 -14.37 15.00
CA LEU A 37 -3.89 -14.27 13.93
C LEU A 37 -5.29 -14.06 14.53
N HIS A 38 -6.06 -13.15 13.97
CA HIS A 38 -7.47 -12.99 14.33
C HIS A 38 -8.23 -14.28 14.03
N GLU A 39 -8.08 -14.78 12.82
CA GLU A 39 -8.54 -16.09 12.38
C GLU A 39 -7.34 -17.06 12.34
N PRO A 40 -7.40 -18.19 13.05
CA PRO A 40 -6.27 -19.14 13.08
C PRO A 40 -6.02 -19.76 11.70
N LEU A 41 -4.76 -20.11 11.44
CA LEU A 41 -4.45 -21.03 10.33
C LEU A 41 -5.07 -22.38 10.65
N ARG A 42 -5.62 -23.04 9.64
CA ARG A 42 -6.34 -24.29 9.77
C ARG A 42 -5.73 -25.40 8.90
N TYR A 43 -4.41 -25.32 8.63
CA TYR A 43 -3.69 -26.42 8.02
C TYR A 43 -3.47 -27.53 9.04
N GLN A 44 -3.51 -28.80 8.61
CA GLN A 44 -3.45 -29.97 9.49
C GLN A 44 -2.23 -29.94 10.42
N ASP A 45 -1.04 -29.62 9.89
CA ASP A 45 0.20 -29.56 10.65
C ASP A 45 0.48 -28.19 11.28
N PHE A 46 -0.31 -27.19 10.94
CA PHE A 46 -0.18 -25.81 11.41
C PHE A 46 -1.54 -25.23 11.85
N PRO A 47 -2.21 -25.79 12.87
CA PRO A 47 -3.47 -25.24 13.40
C PRO A 47 -3.16 -24.05 14.33
N LEU A 48 -2.50 -23.00 13.81
CA LEU A 48 -1.85 -21.97 14.62
C LEU A 48 -2.69 -20.70 14.68
N LYS A 49 -3.01 -20.26 15.90
CA LYS A 49 -3.50 -18.91 16.20
C LYS A 49 -2.37 -17.97 16.63
N LYS A 50 -1.33 -18.52 17.25
CA LYS A 50 -0.12 -17.79 17.66
C LYS A 50 1.08 -18.49 17.10
N MET A 51 2.01 -17.73 16.56
CA MET A 51 3.25 -18.23 15.94
C MET A 51 4.46 -17.59 16.58
N SER A 52 5.49 -18.41 16.80
CA SER A 52 6.86 -17.94 17.02
C SER A 52 7.55 -17.66 15.67
N TYR A 53 8.75 -17.09 15.73
CA TYR A 53 9.58 -16.94 14.52
C TYR A 53 10.00 -18.30 13.93
N ARG A 54 10.19 -19.31 14.79
CA ARG A 54 10.49 -20.70 14.37
C ARG A 54 9.30 -21.34 13.66
N ASP A 55 8.08 -21.15 14.17
CA ASP A 55 6.87 -21.65 13.53
C ASP A 55 6.68 -21.05 12.13
N ALA A 56 6.90 -19.73 12.01
CA ALA A 56 6.80 -19.05 10.72
C ALA A 56 7.86 -19.54 9.71
N ALA A 57 9.09 -19.77 10.15
CA ALA A 57 10.14 -20.33 9.30
C ALA A 57 9.80 -21.75 8.84
N ARG A 58 9.34 -22.61 9.77
CA ARG A 58 8.90 -23.98 9.45
C ARG A 58 7.72 -24.00 8.49
N PHE A 59 6.75 -23.10 8.67
CA PHE A 59 5.62 -22.97 7.74
C PHE A 59 6.10 -22.60 6.34
N VAL A 60 6.96 -21.56 6.21
CA VAL A 60 7.52 -21.13 4.92
C VAL A 60 8.34 -22.26 4.26
N GLU A 61 9.13 -22.98 5.03
CA GLU A 61 9.90 -24.14 4.55
C GLU A 61 8.96 -25.21 3.98
N LYS A 62 7.95 -25.64 4.75
CA LYS A 62 7.02 -26.68 4.34
C LYS A 62 6.18 -26.28 3.12
N VAL A 63 5.69 -25.05 3.07
CA VAL A 63 5.00 -24.53 1.89
C VAL A 63 5.92 -24.52 0.66
N SER A 64 7.19 -24.10 0.81
CA SER A 64 8.12 -24.10 -0.32
C SER A 64 8.44 -25.50 -0.84
N SER A 65 8.59 -26.47 0.06
CA SER A 65 8.78 -27.88 -0.29
C SER A 65 7.55 -28.45 -1.00
N ALA A 66 6.36 -28.17 -0.47
CA ALA A 66 5.09 -28.57 -1.08
C ALA A 66 4.94 -28.03 -2.51
N LEU A 67 5.27 -26.74 -2.72
CA LEU A 67 5.21 -26.14 -4.05
C LEU A 67 6.17 -26.79 -5.04
N ARG A 68 7.40 -27.11 -4.62
CA ARG A 68 8.35 -27.88 -5.43
C ARG A 68 7.79 -29.24 -5.80
N ASP A 69 7.22 -29.96 -4.83
CA ASP A 69 6.68 -31.32 -5.01
C ASP A 69 5.42 -31.31 -5.90
N LEU A 70 4.63 -30.21 -5.87
CA LEU A 70 3.55 -29.90 -6.81
C LEU A 70 4.07 -29.47 -8.21
N GLY A 71 5.38 -29.47 -8.41
CA GLY A 71 6.01 -29.24 -9.71
C GLY A 71 6.31 -27.79 -10.05
N VAL A 72 6.26 -26.87 -9.09
CA VAL A 72 6.72 -25.47 -9.29
C VAL A 72 8.23 -25.45 -9.56
N ARG A 73 8.63 -24.76 -10.61
CA ARG A 73 10.03 -24.66 -11.05
C ARG A 73 10.62 -23.28 -10.81
N PRO A 74 11.94 -23.17 -10.61
CA PRO A 74 12.61 -21.88 -10.53
C PRO A 74 12.35 -21.01 -11.76
N GLY A 75 11.99 -19.72 -11.51
CA GLY A 75 11.66 -18.75 -12.54
C GLY A 75 10.19 -18.76 -13.04
N GLU A 76 9.40 -19.76 -12.65
CA GLU A 76 7.96 -19.75 -12.94
C GLU A 76 7.24 -18.65 -12.14
N ARG A 77 6.19 -18.08 -12.73
CA ARG A 77 5.30 -17.15 -12.04
C ARG A 77 4.16 -17.93 -11.42
N VAL A 78 3.93 -17.70 -10.13
CA VAL A 78 2.85 -18.33 -9.37
C VAL A 78 1.91 -17.24 -8.85
N GLY A 79 0.69 -17.21 -9.37
CA GLY A 79 -0.37 -16.34 -8.86
C GLY A 79 -0.75 -16.74 -7.43
N ILE A 80 -1.03 -15.76 -6.59
CA ILE A 80 -1.60 -16.02 -5.26
C ILE A 80 -2.66 -14.98 -4.94
N SER A 81 -3.87 -15.45 -4.64
CA SER A 81 -5.00 -14.63 -4.22
C SER A 81 -5.77 -15.36 -3.12
N THR A 82 -5.44 -15.05 -1.90
CA THR A 82 -6.09 -15.55 -0.68
C THR A 82 -6.52 -14.39 0.18
N GLY A 83 -7.42 -14.61 1.15
CA GLY A 83 -7.71 -13.59 2.16
C GLY A 83 -6.44 -13.10 2.85
N ASN A 84 -6.46 -11.88 3.33
CA ASN A 84 -5.28 -11.21 3.93
C ASN A 84 -4.97 -11.74 5.34
N ASN A 85 -4.83 -13.05 5.48
CA ASN A 85 -4.40 -13.65 6.74
C ASN A 85 -2.86 -13.76 6.79
N GLY A 86 -2.31 -14.18 7.93
CA GLY A 86 -0.86 -14.28 8.13
C GLY A 86 -0.13 -15.25 7.19
N ASP A 87 -0.82 -16.19 6.59
CA ASP A 87 -0.27 -17.15 5.62
C ASP A 87 0.02 -16.51 4.25
N LEU A 88 -0.77 -15.54 3.80
CA LEU A 88 -0.53 -14.88 2.50
C LEU A 88 0.89 -14.29 2.38
N PRO A 89 1.38 -13.43 3.30
CA PRO A 89 2.74 -12.95 3.18
C PRO A 89 3.78 -14.07 3.28
N MET A 90 3.56 -15.09 4.14
CA MET A 90 4.47 -16.23 4.26
C MET A 90 4.52 -17.08 2.97
N ALA A 91 3.39 -17.24 2.28
CA ALA A 91 3.35 -17.94 1.00
C ALA A 91 4.13 -17.18 -0.10
N ILE A 92 4.14 -15.84 -0.09
CA ILE A 92 5.01 -15.05 -1.00
C ILE A 92 6.49 -15.39 -0.76
N PHE A 93 6.92 -15.48 0.51
CA PHE A 93 8.28 -15.92 0.84
C PHE A 93 8.54 -17.37 0.42
N ALA A 94 7.56 -18.26 0.59
CA ALA A 94 7.70 -19.67 0.21
C ALA A 94 7.83 -19.86 -1.31
N ILE A 95 7.06 -19.12 -2.11
CA ILE A 95 7.18 -19.12 -3.57
C ILE A 95 8.58 -18.65 -3.97
N ALA A 96 9.09 -17.57 -3.36
CA ALA A 96 10.44 -17.10 -3.60
C ALA A 96 11.49 -18.13 -3.17
N ARG A 97 11.32 -18.81 -2.01
CA ARG A 97 12.21 -19.87 -1.52
C ARG A 97 12.24 -21.08 -2.47
N ALA A 98 11.13 -21.37 -3.15
CA ALA A 98 11.07 -22.37 -4.22
C ALA A 98 11.75 -21.90 -5.54
N GLY A 99 12.36 -20.71 -5.55
CA GLY A 99 13.00 -20.13 -6.73
C GLY A 99 12.03 -19.55 -7.75
N ALA A 100 10.73 -19.56 -7.46
CA ALA A 100 9.68 -19.03 -8.32
C ALA A 100 9.41 -17.53 -8.07
N ILE A 101 8.59 -16.92 -8.90
CA ILE A 101 8.23 -15.51 -8.84
C ILE A 101 6.78 -15.40 -8.36
N ALA A 102 6.56 -14.84 -7.18
CA ALA A 102 5.22 -14.62 -6.65
C ALA A 102 4.49 -13.51 -7.41
N VAL A 103 3.22 -13.74 -7.73
CA VAL A 103 2.32 -12.73 -8.33
C VAL A 103 1.14 -12.54 -7.37
N PRO A 104 1.33 -11.71 -6.30
CA PRO A 104 0.28 -11.49 -5.33
C PRO A 104 -0.84 -10.64 -5.92
N MET A 105 -2.06 -11.12 -5.79
CA MET A 105 -3.27 -10.46 -6.23
C MET A 105 -4.18 -10.18 -5.04
N ASN A 106 -4.78 -8.98 -5.02
CA ASN A 106 -5.72 -8.64 -3.96
C ASN A 106 -6.95 -9.55 -4.03
N TYR A 107 -7.34 -10.09 -2.90
CA TYR A 107 -8.50 -10.98 -2.77
C TYR A 107 -9.83 -10.35 -3.22
N MET A 108 -9.92 -9.02 -3.29
CA MET A 108 -11.11 -8.31 -3.78
C MET A 108 -11.21 -8.25 -5.32
N LEU A 109 -10.16 -8.61 -6.06
CA LEU A 109 -10.20 -8.65 -7.52
C LEU A 109 -11.19 -9.69 -8.02
N LYS A 110 -11.88 -9.37 -9.12
CA LYS A 110 -12.77 -10.32 -9.79
C LYS A 110 -12.03 -11.16 -10.83
N GLY A 111 -12.59 -12.31 -11.22
CA GLY A 111 -11.98 -13.25 -12.15
C GLY A 111 -11.42 -12.59 -13.42
N ARG A 112 -12.15 -11.65 -14.02
CA ARG A 112 -11.69 -10.89 -15.20
C ARG A 112 -10.41 -10.09 -14.96
N GLU A 113 -10.27 -9.47 -13.77
CA GLU A 113 -9.09 -8.68 -13.42
C GLU A 113 -7.90 -9.60 -13.13
N MET A 114 -8.14 -10.73 -12.44
CA MET A 114 -7.13 -11.75 -12.19
C MET A 114 -6.66 -12.40 -13.50
N ARG A 115 -7.60 -12.69 -14.43
CA ARG A 115 -7.26 -13.18 -15.78
C ARG A 115 -6.24 -12.31 -16.46
N TYR A 116 -6.51 -10.99 -16.52
CA TYR A 116 -5.57 -10.04 -17.14
C TYR A 116 -4.17 -10.14 -16.52
N ILE A 117 -4.07 -10.20 -15.19
CA ILE A 117 -2.79 -10.29 -14.48
C ILE A 117 -2.07 -11.59 -14.84
N MET A 118 -2.79 -12.73 -14.79
CA MET A 118 -2.22 -14.04 -15.06
C MET A 118 -1.74 -14.18 -16.50
N GLU A 119 -2.54 -13.72 -17.48
CA GLU A 119 -2.17 -13.69 -18.89
C GLU A 119 -0.97 -12.75 -19.13
N ASN A 120 -0.98 -11.55 -18.56
CA ASN A 120 0.10 -10.57 -18.74
C ASN A 120 1.45 -11.08 -18.23
N CYS A 121 1.49 -11.74 -17.06
CA CYS A 121 2.74 -12.30 -16.54
C CYS A 121 3.03 -13.72 -17.06
N GLY A 122 2.11 -14.35 -17.78
CA GLY A 122 2.26 -15.71 -18.26
C GLY A 122 2.32 -16.73 -17.13
N ALA A 123 1.58 -16.51 -16.05
CA ALA A 123 1.50 -17.46 -14.95
C ALA A 123 0.48 -18.56 -15.28
N GLU A 124 0.88 -19.82 -15.10
CA GLU A 124 0.05 -21.00 -15.40
C GLU A 124 -0.42 -21.72 -14.13
N ARG A 125 -0.01 -21.22 -12.95
CA ARG A 125 -0.37 -21.74 -11.63
C ARG A 125 -0.91 -20.64 -10.75
N ILE A 126 -1.93 -20.97 -9.96
CA ILE A 126 -2.54 -20.05 -9.01
C ILE A 126 -2.84 -20.74 -7.68
N ILE A 127 -2.51 -20.07 -6.58
CA ILE A 127 -2.91 -20.43 -5.23
C ILE A 127 -4.10 -19.54 -4.86
N VAL A 128 -5.23 -20.16 -4.49
CA VAL A 128 -6.43 -19.45 -4.05
C VAL A 128 -7.01 -20.12 -2.82
N ASP A 129 -7.71 -19.39 -1.97
CA ASP A 129 -8.57 -19.99 -0.96
C ASP A 129 -10.02 -20.14 -1.48
N ARG A 130 -10.80 -20.94 -0.76
CA ARG A 130 -12.19 -21.23 -1.14
C ARG A 130 -13.05 -19.98 -1.22
N GLU A 131 -12.88 -19.03 -0.29
CA GLU A 131 -13.65 -17.80 -0.24
C GLU A 131 -13.42 -16.93 -1.48
N VAL A 132 -12.15 -16.72 -1.85
CA VAL A 132 -11.78 -15.96 -3.05
C VAL A 132 -12.27 -16.66 -4.31
N PHE A 133 -12.10 -17.98 -4.39
CA PHE A 133 -12.55 -18.72 -5.57
C PHE A 133 -14.06 -18.61 -5.76
N GLN A 134 -14.85 -18.93 -4.73
CA GLN A 134 -16.31 -18.91 -4.81
C GLN A 134 -16.91 -17.49 -4.91
N GLY A 135 -16.32 -16.52 -4.20
CA GLY A 135 -16.86 -15.16 -4.14
C GLY A 135 -16.45 -14.23 -5.29
N ASN A 136 -15.28 -14.49 -5.89
CA ASN A 136 -14.70 -13.54 -6.85
C ASN A 136 -14.34 -14.14 -8.21
N ILE A 137 -14.06 -15.45 -8.30
CA ILE A 137 -13.73 -16.13 -9.57
C ILE A 137 -14.95 -16.90 -10.07
N GLY A 138 -15.52 -17.76 -9.24
CA GLY A 138 -16.73 -18.56 -9.53
C GLY A 138 -16.50 -19.81 -10.37
N SER A 139 -15.68 -19.76 -11.42
CA SER A 139 -15.35 -20.88 -12.30
C SER A 139 -13.90 -20.83 -12.76
N LYS A 140 -13.27 -21.98 -12.98
CA LYS A 140 -11.94 -22.08 -13.59
C LYS A 140 -11.89 -21.49 -15.01
N ASP A 141 -13.00 -21.51 -15.73
CA ASP A 141 -13.12 -20.95 -17.08
C ASP A 141 -12.99 -19.43 -17.09
N GLU A 142 -13.16 -18.78 -15.95
CA GLU A 142 -12.92 -17.34 -15.82
C GLU A 142 -11.45 -16.97 -16.05
N ILE A 143 -10.50 -17.92 -15.81
CA ILE A 143 -9.06 -17.72 -16.03
C ILE A 143 -8.50 -18.93 -16.82
N PRO A 144 -8.76 -19.04 -18.11
CA PRO A 144 -8.55 -20.26 -18.90
C PRO A 144 -7.08 -20.67 -19.09
N GLY A 145 -6.12 -19.76 -18.88
CA GLY A 145 -4.69 -20.05 -19.00
C GLY A 145 -4.08 -20.83 -17.84
N ILE A 146 -4.83 -21.09 -16.76
CA ILE A 146 -4.33 -21.76 -15.58
C ILE A 146 -4.35 -23.28 -15.77
N LYS A 147 -3.16 -23.89 -15.72
CA LYS A 147 -2.98 -25.34 -15.82
C LYS A 147 -3.07 -26.04 -14.45
N GLN A 148 -2.73 -25.33 -13.37
CA GLN A 148 -2.75 -25.89 -12.01
C GLN A 148 -3.39 -24.91 -11.04
N TRP A 149 -4.44 -25.39 -10.37
CA TRP A 149 -5.16 -24.70 -9.33
C TRP A 149 -4.83 -25.33 -7.99
N ILE A 150 -4.25 -24.56 -7.07
CA ILE A 150 -3.84 -24.99 -5.73
C ILE A 150 -4.77 -24.31 -4.72
N MET A 151 -5.44 -25.09 -3.91
CA MET A 151 -6.33 -24.59 -2.87
C MET A 151 -5.56 -24.43 -1.55
N ALA A 152 -5.50 -23.18 -1.06
CA ALA A 152 -4.99 -22.86 0.28
C ALA A 152 -6.10 -23.02 1.33
N GLY A 153 -5.74 -23.47 2.52
CA GLY A 153 -6.68 -23.74 3.61
C GLY A 153 -6.79 -25.22 3.95
N PRO A 154 -7.66 -25.58 4.91
CA PRO A 154 -7.77 -26.93 5.41
C PRO A 154 -8.38 -27.88 4.37
N LYS A 155 -8.06 -29.15 4.48
CA LYS A 155 -8.54 -30.21 3.57
C LYS A 155 -10.07 -30.21 3.41
N GLU A 156 -10.82 -29.91 4.45
CA GLU A 156 -12.29 -29.88 4.45
C GLU A 156 -12.86 -28.76 3.55
N GLU A 157 -12.05 -27.78 3.18
CA GLU A 157 -12.44 -26.69 2.28
C GLU A 157 -12.09 -26.96 0.81
N MET A 158 -11.53 -28.13 0.50
CA MET A 158 -11.16 -28.49 -0.86
C MET A 158 -12.35 -28.54 -1.81
N LEU A 159 -12.11 -28.17 -3.04
CA LEU A 159 -13.03 -28.27 -4.17
C LEU A 159 -12.48 -29.29 -5.19
N ASP A 160 -13.37 -29.96 -5.90
CA ASP A 160 -12.98 -30.94 -6.91
C ASP A 160 -12.08 -30.33 -7.99
N GLY A 161 -11.03 -31.07 -8.33
CA GLY A 161 -10.07 -30.69 -9.37
C GLY A 161 -9.06 -29.61 -8.94
N PHE A 162 -8.90 -29.35 -7.64
CA PHE A 162 -7.81 -28.55 -7.09
C PHE A 162 -6.77 -29.46 -6.43
N ASP A 163 -5.51 -29.03 -6.46
CA ASP A 163 -4.49 -29.64 -5.61
C ASP A 163 -4.57 -29.03 -4.20
N SER A 164 -4.51 -29.89 -3.18
CA SER A 164 -4.54 -29.43 -1.78
C SER A 164 -3.17 -28.95 -1.33
N LEU A 165 -3.07 -27.69 -0.97
CA LEU A 165 -1.85 -27.19 -0.34
C LEU A 165 -1.63 -27.81 1.03
N ASP A 166 -2.69 -28.09 1.79
CA ASP A 166 -2.63 -28.72 3.11
C ASP A 166 -2.05 -30.14 3.05
N GLU A 167 -2.57 -30.98 2.14
CA GLU A 167 -2.04 -32.32 1.92
C GLU A 167 -0.59 -32.29 1.41
N ALA A 168 -0.28 -31.36 0.49
CA ALA A 168 1.07 -31.20 -0.01
C ALA A 168 2.06 -30.78 1.08
N ILE A 169 1.65 -29.87 2.01
CA ILE A 169 2.45 -29.47 3.17
C ILE A 169 2.73 -30.66 4.08
N SER A 170 1.71 -31.47 4.38
CA SER A 170 1.85 -32.62 5.27
C SER A 170 2.73 -33.71 4.66
N ALA A 171 2.70 -33.89 3.34
CA ALA A 171 3.52 -34.87 2.63
C ALA A 171 4.97 -34.40 2.35
N ALA A 172 5.22 -33.07 2.39
CA ALA A 172 6.48 -32.50 1.97
C ALA A 172 7.66 -32.87 2.90
N ALA A 173 8.76 -33.32 2.30
CA ALA A 173 10.04 -33.51 2.99
C ALA A 173 10.69 -32.14 3.31
N ASP A 174 11.57 -32.14 4.31
CA ASP A 174 12.36 -30.94 4.63
C ASP A 174 13.29 -30.59 3.46
N TRP A 175 13.44 -29.29 3.20
CA TRP A 175 14.26 -28.80 2.11
C TRP A 175 14.83 -27.39 2.40
N GLU A 176 16.12 -27.23 2.13
CA GLU A 176 16.81 -25.97 2.40
C GLU A 176 16.35 -24.78 1.50
N GLY A 177 15.62 -25.07 0.43
CA GLY A 177 15.18 -24.05 -0.55
C GLY A 177 16.25 -23.77 -1.61
N GLU A 178 15.88 -22.93 -2.59
CA GLU A 178 16.79 -22.46 -3.62
C GLU A 178 17.73 -21.38 -3.07
N LYS A 179 19.01 -21.45 -3.45
CA LYS A 179 19.97 -20.38 -3.17
C LYS A 179 19.73 -19.21 -4.12
N LEU A 180 19.14 -18.15 -3.61
CA LEU A 180 18.78 -16.99 -4.41
C LEU A 180 19.91 -15.95 -4.47
N ASP A 181 20.12 -15.39 -5.67
CA ASP A 181 20.79 -14.10 -5.81
C ASP A 181 19.86 -12.98 -5.34
N PRO A 182 20.30 -12.02 -4.51
CA PRO A 182 19.49 -10.88 -4.07
C PRO A 182 18.88 -10.04 -5.20
N ASP A 183 19.47 -10.05 -6.40
CA ASP A 183 19.03 -9.29 -7.56
C ASP A 183 18.15 -10.12 -8.54
N ARG A 184 17.90 -11.40 -8.22
CA ARG A 184 16.95 -12.21 -8.97
C ARG A 184 15.51 -11.73 -8.72
N GLU A 185 14.64 -11.83 -9.75
CA GLU A 185 13.22 -11.56 -9.63
C GLU A 185 12.58 -12.57 -8.66
N VAL A 186 11.79 -12.05 -7.71
CA VAL A 186 11.12 -12.86 -6.68
C VAL A 186 9.62 -12.57 -6.58
N ALA A 187 9.18 -11.41 -7.08
CA ALA A 187 7.76 -11.06 -7.09
C ALA A 187 7.42 -10.05 -8.20
N ILE A 188 6.17 -10.04 -8.62
CA ILE A 188 5.59 -9.03 -9.52
C ILE A 188 4.38 -8.44 -8.81
N PHE A 189 4.48 -7.17 -8.38
CA PHE A 189 3.35 -6.45 -7.78
C PHE A 189 2.66 -5.60 -8.84
N TYR A 190 1.36 -5.84 -9.06
CA TYR A 190 0.57 -5.07 -10.01
C TYR A 190 0.08 -3.76 -9.42
N THR A 191 0.24 -2.68 -10.19
CA THR A 191 -0.25 -1.35 -9.83
C THR A 191 -1.54 -1.06 -10.57
N SER A 192 -2.44 -0.30 -9.95
CA SER A 192 -3.56 0.29 -10.66
C SER A 192 -3.02 1.31 -11.68
N GLY A 193 -2.82 0.85 -12.90
CA GLY A 193 -2.31 1.70 -13.98
C GLY A 193 -3.18 2.94 -14.17
N THR A 194 -2.52 4.08 -14.31
CA THR A 194 -3.20 5.37 -14.56
C THR A 194 -3.67 5.52 -16.00
N THR A 195 -3.30 4.56 -16.85
CA THR A 195 -3.56 4.53 -18.31
C THR A 195 -4.54 3.42 -18.71
N GLY A 196 -5.18 2.74 -17.76
CA GLY A 196 -6.20 1.72 -17.99
C GLY A 196 -5.84 0.36 -17.39
N PHE A 197 -4.90 -0.38 -17.96
CA PHE A 197 -4.55 -1.71 -17.45
C PHE A 197 -3.44 -1.67 -16.39
N PRO A 198 -3.51 -2.55 -15.35
CA PRO A 198 -2.48 -2.67 -14.35
C PRO A 198 -1.11 -3.06 -14.95
N LYS A 199 -0.03 -2.47 -14.43
CA LYS A 199 1.34 -2.81 -14.82
C LYS A 199 2.02 -3.62 -13.71
N GLY A 200 2.70 -4.70 -14.06
CA GLY A 200 3.41 -5.55 -13.10
C GLY A 200 4.82 -5.04 -12.82
N ALA A 201 5.05 -4.44 -11.66
CA ALA A 201 6.39 -4.00 -11.24
C ALA A 201 7.21 -5.20 -10.74
N VAL A 202 8.36 -5.45 -11.38
CA VAL A 202 9.25 -6.58 -11.09
C VAL A 202 10.12 -6.27 -9.88
N MET A 203 10.04 -7.12 -8.86
CA MET A 203 10.75 -6.95 -7.61
C MET A 203 11.84 -8.00 -7.42
N THR A 204 12.98 -7.55 -6.88
CA THR A 204 14.06 -8.41 -6.39
C THR A 204 14.04 -8.48 -4.87
N SER A 205 14.74 -9.45 -4.28
CA SER A 205 14.92 -9.48 -2.83
C SER A 205 15.63 -8.20 -2.33
N ARG A 206 16.60 -7.70 -3.09
CA ARG A 206 17.31 -6.46 -2.74
C ARG A 206 16.37 -5.27 -2.67
N CYS A 207 15.52 -5.06 -3.68
CA CYS A 207 14.62 -3.90 -3.68
C CYS A 207 13.56 -3.99 -2.58
N LEU A 208 12.95 -5.16 -2.36
CA LEU A 208 11.94 -5.36 -1.32
C LEU A 208 12.50 -5.25 0.10
N LEU A 209 13.70 -5.79 0.36
CA LEU A 209 14.22 -5.87 1.72
C LEU A 209 15.01 -4.62 2.15
N THR A 210 15.68 -3.91 1.23
CA THR A 210 16.60 -2.83 1.63
C THR A 210 15.87 -1.67 2.28
N ALA A 211 14.80 -1.15 1.65
CA ALA A 211 14.03 -0.04 2.21
C ALA A 211 13.38 -0.43 3.55
N GLN A 212 12.88 -1.66 3.65
CA GLN A 212 12.21 -2.16 4.84
C GLN A 212 13.17 -2.38 6.01
N LYS A 213 14.36 -2.93 5.77
CA LYS A 213 15.42 -3.08 6.80
C LYS A 213 15.84 -1.73 7.36
N ILE A 214 16.01 -0.74 6.51
CA ILE A 214 16.38 0.62 6.92
C ILE A 214 15.22 1.28 7.66
N GLY A 215 13.99 1.16 7.17
CA GLY A 215 12.80 1.60 7.88
C GLY A 215 12.75 0.99 9.29
N ALA A 216 12.98 -0.32 9.41
CA ALA A 216 13.04 -1.01 10.69
C ALA A 216 14.13 -0.47 11.63
N ALA A 217 15.28 -0.05 11.09
CA ALA A 217 16.37 0.49 11.89
C ALA A 217 16.07 1.88 12.49
N VAL A 218 15.30 2.72 11.76
CA VAL A 218 15.02 4.11 12.17
C VAL A 218 13.70 4.26 12.94
N ILE A 219 12.73 3.37 12.73
CA ILE A 219 11.44 3.43 13.43
C ILE A 219 11.66 3.08 14.92
N PRO A 220 11.19 3.93 15.86
CA PRO A 220 11.42 3.75 17.30
C PRO A 220 10.45 2.74 17.93
N VAL A 221 10.29 1.57 17.32
CA VAL A 221 9.50 0.44 17.83
C VAL A 221 10.37 -0.81 18.00
N GLY A 222 9.90 -1.75 18.79
CA GLY A 222 10.66 -2.97 19.08
C GLY A 222 9.78 -4.08 19.66
N PRO A 223 10.36 -5.15 20.22
CA PRO A 223 9.64 -6.33 20.70
C PRO A 223 8.63 -6.10 21.82
N SER A 224 8.72 -4.97 22.52
CA SER A 224 7.72 -4.57 23.52
C SER A 224 6.43 -4.02 22.93
N PHE A 225 6.44 -3.71 21.63
CA PHE A 225 5.25 -3.23 20.93
C PHE A 225 4.46 -4.39 20.33
N SER A 226 3.15 -4.21 20.32
CA SER A 226 2.24 -5.01 19.49
C SER A 226 1.74 -4.14 18.33
N GLY A 227 1.67 -4.69 17.12
CA GLY A 227 1.17 -3.98 15.95
C GLY A 227 -0.02 -4.68 15.35
N LEU A 228 -1.08 -3.93 14.96
CA LEU A 228 -2.21 -4.47 14.23
C LEU A 228 -2.05 -4.20 12.75
N PHE A 229 -2.18 -5.25 11.94
CA PHE A 229 -2.02 -5.24 10.49
C PHE A 229 -3.26 -5.81 9.81
N CYS A 230 -3.92 -4.98 9.00
CA CYS A 230 -5.06 -5.34 8.16
C CYS A 230 -4.89 -4.83 6.71
N LEU A 231 -3.74 -4.23 6.39
CA LEU A 231 -3.42 -3.83 5.02
C LEU A 231 -3.14 -5.07 4.16
N PRO A 232 -3.67 -5.14 2.93
CA PRO A 232 -3.45 -6.30 2.06
C PRO A 232 -1.96 -6.56 1.78
N ALA A 233 -1.46 -7.75 2.13
CA ALA A 233 -0.09 -8.16 1.82
C ALA A 233 0.13 -8.42 0.32
N ALA A 234 -0.93 -8.53 -0.47
CA ALA A 234 -0.86 -8.49 -1.93
C ALA A 234 -0.46 -7.10 -2.48
N HIS A 235 -0.42 -6.08 -1.63
CA HIS A 235 0.11 -4.76 -1.96
C HIS A 235 1.45 -4.53 -1.23
N VAL A 236 2.40 -3.89 -1.90
CA VAL A 236 3.77 -3.68 -1.38
C VAL A 236 3.80 -3.00 0.00
N MET A 237 2.81 -2.16 0.31
CA MET A 237 2.70 -1.51 1.62
C MET A 237 2.39 -2.53 2.73
N GLY A 238 1.39 -3.38 2.55
CA GLY A 238 1.04 -4.43 3.51
C GLY A 238 2.18 -5.44 3.67
N PHE A 239 2.79 -5.86 2.56
CA PHE A 239 3.97 -6.74 2.57
C PHE A 239 5.18 -6.09 3.25
N GLY A 240 5.42 -4.79 3.00
CA GLY A 240 6.46 -4.02 3.67
C GLY A 240 6.24 -3.90 5.19
N CYS A 241 5.02 -3.69 5.63
CA CYS A 241 4.66 -3.69 7.06
C CYS A 241 4.97 -5.04 7.72
N TYR A 242 4.70 -6.15 7.03
CA TYR A 242 5.07 -7.49 7.49
C TYR A 242 6.59 -7.61 7.68
N ILE A 243 7.38 -7.23 6.69
CA ILE A 243 8.85 -7.29 6.74
C ILE A 243 9.39 -6.41 7.87
N ILE A 244 8.92 -5.15 7.98
CA ILE A 244 9.35 -4.23 9.05
C ILE A 244 8.99 -4.83 10.42
N GLY A 245 7.78 -5.33 10.60
CA GLY A 245 7.33 -5.95 11.84
C GLY A 245 8.22 -7.10 12.27
N ALA A 246 8.55 -8.00 11.32
CA ALA A 246 9.48 -9.12 11.55
C ALA A 246 10.89 -8.62 11.93
N CYS A 247 11.43 -7.64 11.19
CA CYS A 247 12.78 -7.09 11.42
C CYS A 247 12.91 -6.42 12.80
N VAL A 248 11.90 -5.65 13.25
CA VAL A 248 11.95 -4.99 14.56
C VAL A 248 11.60 -5.91 15.73
N GLY A 249 11.08 -7.11 15.46
CA GLY A 249 10.66 -8.06 16.47
C GLY A 249 9.30 -7.75 17.09
N LEU A 250 8.45 -7.07 16.34
CA LEU A 250 7.11 -6.69 16.76
C LEU A 250 6.23 -7.93 16.99
N ARG A 251 5.35 -7.90 17.99
CA ARG A 251 4.27 -8.88 18.10
C ARG A 251 3.14 -8.44 17.19
N ALA A 252 3.06 -9.06 16.00
CA ALA A 252 2.07 -8.72 15.00
C ALA A 252 0.71 -9.35 15.32
N TYR A 253 -0.36 -8.58 15.17
CA TYR A 253 -1.74 -9.06 15.18
C TYR A 253 -2.31 -8.88 13.77
N TYR A 254 -2.57 -9.98 13.07
CA TYR A 254 -3.09 -9.95 11.71
C TYR A 254 -4.60 -10.15 11.70
N MET A 255 -5.28 -9.30 10.92
CA MET A 255 -6.70 -9.40 10.62
C MET A 255 -6.89 -9.64 9.12
N ARG A 256 -7.75 -10.60 8.78
CA ARG A 256 -8.05 -10.99 7.39
C ARG A 256 -8.68 -9.85 6.58
N HIS A 257 -9.58 -9.10 7.22
CA HIS A 257 -10.29 -7.98 6.62
C HIS A 257 -10.21 -6.75 7.52
N PHE A 258 -10.29 -5.58 6.91
CA PHE A 258 -10.51 -4.35 7.66
C PHE A 258 -12.00 -4.17 7.89
N GLU A 259 -12.40 -4.16 9.14
CA GLU A 259 -13.74 -3.79 9.61
C GLU A 259 -13.55 -2.84 10.79
N PRO A 260 -14.07 -1.59 10.74
CA PRO A 260 -13.72 -0.53 11.70
C PRO A 260 -13.94 -0.93 13.16
N ARG A 261 -15.11 -1.49 13.48
CA ARG A 261 -15.46 -1.95 14.83
C ARG A 261 -14.53 -3.05 15.32
N ALA A 262 -14.34 -4.09 14.53
CA ALA A 262 -13.48 -5.21 14.89
C ALA A 262 -12.02 -4.79 15.10
N VAL A 263 -11.54 -3.82 14.31
CA VAL A 263 -10.19 -3.23 14.48
C VAL A 263 -10.09 -2.47 15.79
N LEU A 264 -11.06 -1.62 16.12
CA LEU A 264 -11.08 -0.84 17.39
C LEU A 264 -11.18 -1.76 18.61
N GLU A 265 -12.04 -2.77 18.56
CA GLU A 265 -12.16 -3.80 19.61
C GLU A 265 -10.85 -4.58 19.79
N ALA A 266 -10.19 -4.98 18.68
CA ALA A 266 -8.90 -5.64 18.74
C ALA A 266 -7.81 -4.74 19.31
N MET A 267 -7.77 -3.46 18.94
CA MET A 267 -6.82 -2.49 19.51
C MET A 267 -6.95 -2.40 21.03
N GLN A 268 -8.17 -2.30 21.55
CA GLN A 268 -8.45 -2.26 22.98
C GLN A 268 -8.10 -3.58 23.66
N ARG A 269 -8.60 -4.71 23.17
CA ARG A 269 -8.46 -6.05 23.76
C ARG A 269 -7.01 -6.53 23.81
N GLU A 270 -6.29 -6.40 22.69
CA GLU A 270 -4.92 -6.89 22.53
C GLU A 270 -3.86 -5.86 22.98
N LYS A 271 -4.30 -4.69 23.50
CA LYS A 271 -3.43 -3.58 23.92
C LYS A 271 -2.42 -3.23 22.82
N ILE A 272 -2.94 -2.96 21.63
CA ILE A 272 -2.12 -2.65 20.46
C ILE A 272 -1.34 -1.36 20.67
N GLY A 273 -0.05 -1.38 20.36
CA GLY A 273 0.84 -0.21 20.48
C GLY A 273 1.10 0.51 19.15
N LEU A 274 0.86 -0.17 18.00
CA LEU A 274 1.08 0.37 16.66
C LEU A 274 -0.07 0.00 15.74
N PHE A 275 -0.59 0.98 15.02
CA PHE A 275 -1.50 0.76 13.89
C PHE A 275 -1.00 1.48 12.64
N VAL A 276 -1.06 0.79 11.49
CA VAL A 276 -0.74 1.36 10.17
C VAL A 276 -1.91 1.14 9.24
N GLY A 277 -2.43 2.24 8.69
CA GLY A 277 -3.58 2.22 7.77
C GLY A 277 -3.46 3.24 6.64
N VAL A 278 -4.53 3.39 5.89
CA VAL A 278 -4.70 4.48 4.91
C VAL A 278 -5.72 5.50 5.42
N PRO A 279 -5.73 6.76 4.95
CA PRO A 279 -6.62 7.80 5.47
C PRO A 279 -8.09 7.40 5.55
N ALA A 280 -8.60 6.66 4.56
CA ALA A 280 -9.97 6.18 4.55
C ALA A 280 -10.29 5.21 5.70
N MET A 281 -9.35 4.34 6.10
CA MET A 281 -9.53 3.48 7.29
C MET A 281 -9.67 4.31 8.56
N TYR A 282 -8.89 5.37 8.69
CA TYR A 282 -8.99 6.31 9.81
C TYR A 282 -10.35 7.03 9.82
N ALA A 283 -10.83 7.50 8.65
CA ALA A 283 -12.14 8.12 8.52
C ALA A 283 -13.26 7.17 8.95
N MET A 284 -13.23 5.91 8.49
CA MET A 284 -14.22 4.90 8.86
C MET A 284 -14.21 4.58 10.36
N MET A 285 -13.03 4.49 10.99
CA MET A 285 -12.92 4.30 12.43
C MET A 285 -13.42 5.52 13.22
N LEU A 286 -13.20 6.75 12.73
CA LEU A 286 -13.76 7.96 13.33
C LEU A 286 -15.29 7.96 13.26
N ALA A 287 -15.87 7.53 12.14
CA ALA A 287 -17.32 7.40 11.98
C ALA A 287 -17.93 6.33 12.90
N GLU A 288 -17.19 5.26 13.23
CA GLU A 288 -17.62 4.24 14.21
C GLU A 288 -17.61 4.77 15.65
N GLY A 289 -16.89 5.87 15.94
CA GLY A 289 -16.86 6.51 17.23
C GLY A 289 -15.72 6.04 18.13
N ILE A 290 -14.50 6.50 17.85
CA ILE A 290 -13.27 6.13 18.59
C ILE A 290 -13.31 6.47 20.10
N ASP A 291 -14.22 7.35 20.51
CA ASP A 291 -14.37 7.77 21.91
C ASP A 291 -14.90 6.64 22.82
N SER A 292 -15.56 5.64 22.24
CA SER A 292 -16.12 4.50 22.94
C SER A 292 -15.08 3.41 23.26
N TYR A 293 -13.82 3.57 22.80
CA TYR A 293 -12.78 2.56 22.92
C TYR A 293 -11.57 3.08 23.71
N ASP A 294 -10.98 2.21 24.54
CA ASP A 294 -9.70 2.49 25.20
C ASP A 294 -8.52 2.26 24.25
N LEU A 295 -8.04 3.32 23.63
CA LEU A 295 -6.90 3.33 22.72
C LEU A 295 -5.60 3.83 23.37
N SER A 296 -5.56 3.96 24.72
CA SER A 296 -4.43 4.52 25.46
C SER A 296 -3.12 3.72 25.30
N SER A 297 -3.21 2.43 24.95
CA SER A 297 -2.06 1.59 24.65
C SER A 297 -1.33 1.96 23.35
N LEU A 298 -1.99 2.66 22.43
CA LEU A 298 -1.40 3.08 21.16
C LEU A 298 -0.32 4.14 21.38
N LYS A 299 0.86 3.87 20.87
CA LYS A 299 2.05 4.73 20.95
C LYS A 299 2.41 5.35 19.62
N MET A 300 2.03 4.67 18.52
CA MET A 300 2.33 5.07 17.16
C MET A 300 1.16 4.77 16.22
N PHE A 301 0.86 5.75 15.39
CA PHE A 301 0.01 5.59 14.21
C PHE A 301 0.80 5.84 12.94
N GLY A 302 0.50 5.10 11.89
CA GLY A 302 1.13 5.26 10.58
C GLY A 302 0.11 5.38 9.47
N SER A 303 0.39 6.25 8.49
CA SER A 303 -0.38 6.34 7.25
C SER A 303 0.51 6.39 6.03
N ALA A 304 0.00 5.88 4.93
CA ALA A 304 0.61 6.00 3.61
C ALA A 304 -0.46 5.94 2.52
N ALA A 305 -0.02 5.90 1.28
CA ALA A 305 -0.81 5.82 0.06
C ALA A 305 -1.53 7.12 -0.30
N ASP A 306 -2.04 7.91 0.62
CA ASP A 306 -2.66 9.22 0.38
C ASP A 306 -2.32 10.21 1.48
N ALA A 307 -2.60 11.52 1.24
CA ALA A 307 -2.36 12.57 2.21
C ALA A 307 -3.31 12.41 3.41
N MET A 308 -2.75 12.34 4.62
CA MET A 308 -3.52 12.21 5.85
C MET A 308 -4.08 13.57 6.28
N PRO A 309 -5.41 13.74 6.45
CA PRO A 309 -5.97 14.93 7.06
C PRO A 309 -5.43 15.13 8.48
N GLU A 310 -4.98 16.35 8.78
CA GLU A 310 -4.36 16.64 10.08
C GLU A 310 -5.32 16.42 11.25
N GLU A 311 -6.59 16.70 11.04
CA GLU A 311 -7.68 16.46 12.00
C GLU A 311 -7.82 14.97 12.37
N TYR A 312 -7.71 14.05 11.41
CA TYR A 312 -7.76 12.61 11.68
C TYR A 312 -6.50 12.18 12.45
N ALA A 313 -5.34 12.63 12.00
CA ALA A 313 -4.08 12.32 12.68
C ALA A 313 -4.11 12.81 14.14
N GLU A 314 -4.61 14.02 14.40
CA GLU A 314 -4.69 14.57 15.75
C GLU A 314 -5.75 13.89 16.61
N ALA A 315 -6.90 13.52 16.06
CA ALA A 315 -7.93 12.75 16.76
C ALA A 315 -7.36 11.44 17.31
N PHE A 316 -6.67 10.65 16.49
CA PHE A 316 -6.06 9.39 16.93
C PHE A 316 -4.88 9.59 17.86
N ARG A 317 -4.01 10.58 17.61
CA ARG A 317 -2.90 10.90 18.50
C ARG A 317 -3.36 11.25 19.91
N SER A 318 -4.50 11.94 20.03
CA SER A 318 -5.05 12.35 21.32
C SER A 318 -5.56 11.18 22.16
N LYS A 319 -5.88 10.03 21.53
CA LYS A 319 -6.34 8.81 22.20
C LYS A 319 -5.19 7.93 22.68
N GLY A 320 -4.04 7.98 22.01
CA GLY A 320 -2.87 7.18 22.36
C GLY A 320 -1.92 7.91 23.32
N THR A 321 -1.08 7.15 24.01
CA THR A 321 -0.09 7.66 24.96
C THR A 321 1.28 7.09 24.67
N LEU A 322 2.26 7.94 24.36
CA LEU A 322 3.61 7.51 24.01
C LEU A 322 4.33 6.85 25.19
N PHE A 323 4.29 7.51 26.37
CA PHE A 323 4.77 6.99 27.65
C PHE A 323 4.08 7.75 28.80
N GLU A 324 4.21 7.24 30.01
CA GLU A 324 3.69 7.88 31.23
C GLU A 324 4.86 8.22 32.17
N LEU A 325 4.92 9.48 32.58
CA LEU A 325 5.88 9.96 33.60
C LEU A 325 5.15 10.83 34.61
N GLY A 326 4.59 10.20 35.63
CA GLY A 326 3.69 10.87 36.57
C GLY A 326 2.47 11.44 35.84
N PRO A 327 2.17 12.73 36.02
CA PRO A 327 1.06 13.38 35.34
C PRO A 327 1.33 13.67 33.85
N TYR A 328 2.58 13.56 33.39
CA TYR A 328 2.97 13.83 32.01
C TYR A 328 2.74 12.63 31.11
N LYS A 329 1.77 12.74 30.19
CA LYS A 329 1.37 11.71 29.23
C LYS A 329 1.37 12.30 27.82
N PRO A 330 2.54 12.31 27.12
CA PRO A 330 2.59 12.83 25.78
C PRO A 330 1.75 11.98 24.84
N LYS A 331 1.04 12.63 23.91
CA LYS A 331 0.24 11.99 22.88
C LYS A 331 1.08 11.03 22.04
N ALA A 332 0.44 10.00 21.51
CA ALA A 332 1.03 9.11 20.52
C ALA A 332 1.64 9.91 19.36
N PHE A 333 2.67 9.37 18.74
CA PHE A 333 3.21 10.00 17.54
C PHE A 333 2.58 9.45 16.26
N PHE A 334 2.65 10.24 15.19
CA PHE A 334 2.10 9.88 13.90
C PHE A 334 3.21 9.87 12.86
N THR A 335 3.22 8.83 12.02
CA THR A 335 4.14 8.73 10.89
C THR A 335 3.37 8.73 9.58
N GLU A 336 3.93 9.38 8.59
CA GLU A 336 3.41 9.39 7.24
C GLU A 336 4.53 9.02 6.27
N VAL A 337 4.22 8.10 5.37
CA VAL A 337 5.16 7.55 4.39
C VAL A 337 4.69 7.94 3.01
N TYR A 338 5.57 8.55 2.22
CA TYR A 338 5.40 8.70 0.78
C TYR A 338 6.21 7.64 0.06
N GLY A 339 5.60 7.02 -0.92
CA GLY A 339 6.22 5.99 -1.76
C GLY A 339 5.25 5.43 -2.79
N MET A 340 5.71 4.44 -3.52
CA MET A 340 4.92 3.76 -4.54
C MET A 340 5.41 2.32 -4.72
N VAL A 341 4.63 1.51 -5.44
CA VAL A 341 4.95 0.10 -5.68
C VAL A 341 6.30 -0.03 -6.35
N GLU A 342 6.58 0.77 -7.36
CA GLU A 342 7.81 0.76 -8.16
C GLU A 342 9.08 1.14 -7.36
N LEU A 343 8.89 1.61 -6.11
CA LEU A 343 9.98 1.87 -5.13
C LEU A 343 10.04 0.82 -4.02
N ALA A 344 9.36 -0.31 -4.17
CA ALA A 344 9.17 -1.30 -3.12
C ALA A 344 8.65 -0.70 -1.79
N GLY A 345 7.96 0.43 -1.87
CA GLY A 345 7.25 1.08 -0.77
C GLY A 345 7.76 2.48 -0.42
N ILE A 346 8.82 2.62 0.37
CA ILE A 346 9.15 3.85 1.08
C ILE A 346 10.18 4.72 0.34
N ALA A 347 9.83 5.98 0.05
CA ALA A 347 10.77 7.01 -0.42
C ALA A 347 11.07 8.05 0.66
N THR A 348 10.04 8.58 1.33
CA THR A 348 10.22 9.56 2.42
C THR A 348 9.44 9.20 3.66
N LEU A 349 9.88 9.72 4.79
CA LEU A 349 9.26 9.52 6.09
C LEU A 349 9.05 10.87 6.78
N LYS A 350 7.84 11.10 7.28
CA LYS A 350 7.46 12.19 8.16
C LYS A 350 7.08 11.63 9.53
N ILE A 351 7.62 12.18 10.63
CA ILE A 351 7.30 11.76 11.99
C ILE A 351 6.80 12.97 12.78
N ALA A 352 5.50 13.02 13.07
CA ALA A 352 4.90 14.04 13.92
C ALA A 352 4.98 13.61 15.39
N ILE A 353 5.87 14.23 16.12
CA ILE A 353 6.19 13.92 17.52
C ILE A 353 6.18 15.22 18.35
N MET A 354 5.66 15.15 19.59
CA MET A 354 5.81 16.18 20.64
C MET A 354 5.59 17.63 20.17
N GLY A 355 4.49 17.88 19.43
CA GLY A 355 4.15 19.25 18.99
C GLY A 355 4.89 19.76 17.75
N LEU A 356 5.75 18.94 17.12
CA LEU A 356 6.37 19.29 15.85
C LEU A 356 5.29 19.40 14.77
N LYS A 357 5.11 20.62 14.26
CA LYS A 357 4.18 20.90 13.15
C LYS A 357 4.92 20.89 11.83
N TYR A 358 4.32 20.25 10.84
CA TYR A 358 4.82 20.26 9.47
C TYR A 358 4.00 21.21 8.61
N PRO A 359 4.64 21.96 7.68
CA PRO A 359 3.90 22.72 6.69
C PRO A 359 2.99 21.81 5.84
N ARG A 360 1.88 22.35 5.39
CA ARG A 360 0.89 21.65 4.54
C ARG A 360 1.55 21.01 3.32
N GLY A 361 1.17 19.79 2.98
CA GLY A 361 1.71 19.03 1.83
C GLY A 361 3.10 18.44 2.05
N CYS A 362 3.74 18.64 3.21
CA CYS A 362 5.01 18.03 3.54
C CYS A 362 4.84 16.52 3.76
N VAL A 363 5.59 15.72 3.01
CA VAL A 363 5.66 14.26 3.11
C VAL A 363 6.98 13.75 3.71
N GLY A 364 7.74 14.65 4.34
CA GLY A 364 8.92 14.32 5.13
C GLY A 364 10.25 14.37 4.38
N TRP A 365 11.22 13.64 4.91
CA TRP A 365 12.58 13.54 4.37
C TRP A 365 12.80 12.23 3.66
N PRO A 366 13.63 12.23 2.58
CA PRO A 366 14.10 10.99 1.98
C PRO A 366 14.73 10.07 3.04
N LEU A 367 14.34 8.79 3.02
CA LEU A 367 14.90 7.79 3.92
C LEU A 367 16.18 7.22 3.31
N PRO A 368 17.38 7.53 3.85
CA PRO A 368 18.62 6.99 3.28
C PRO A 368 18.58 5.45 3.15
N PRO A 369 19.15 4.86 2.07
CA PRO A 369 19.94 5.50 1.02
C PRO A 369 19.12 6.05 -0.16
N VAL A 370 17.81 6.21 -0.01
CA VAL A 370 16.94 6.79 -1.04
C VAL A 370 17.31 8.28 -1.23
N ARG A 371 17.43 8.68 -2.48
CA ARG A 371 17.67 10.07 -2.89
C ARG A 371 16.47 10.57 -3.66
N VAL A 372 16.06 11.81 -3.38
CA VAL A 372 14.94 12.49 -4.06
C VAL A 372 15.44 13.79 -4.66
N ARG A 373 15.10 14.05 -5.91
CA ARG A 373 15.30 15.33 -6.59
C ARG A 373 14.00 15.76 -7.28
N ILE A 374 13.88 17.06 -7.53
CA ILE A 374 12.82 17.62 -8.37
C ILE A 374 13.44 17.93 -9.72
N VAL A 375 12.75 17.59 -10.79
CA VAL A 375 13.25 17.75 -12.15
C VAL A 375 12.22 18.43 -13.05
N ASP A 376 12.72 19.12 -14.08
CA ASP A 376 11.90 19.65 -15.17
C ASP A 376 11.48 18.56 -16.18
N GLU A 377 10.82 18.97 -17.27
CA GLU A 377 10.39 18.07 -18.34
C GLU A 377 11.58 17.39 -19.05
N ASP A 378 12.75 18.05 -19.13
CA ASP A 378 13.99 17.52 -19.70
C ASP A 378 14.78 16.63 -18.72
N GLY A 379 14.30 16.43 -17.49
CA GLY A 379 14.99 15.65 -16.45
C GLY A 379 16.10 16.40 -15.73
N ARG A 380 16.29 17.69 -15.95
CA ARG A 380 17.28 18.52 -15.27
C ARG A 380 16.82 18.83 -13.85
N LYS A 381 17.76 18.75 -12.91
CA LYS A 381 17.47 19.04 -11.50
C LYS A 381 17.10 20.51 -11.30
N LEU A 382 15.98 20.75 -10.62
CA LEU A 382 15.52 22.07 -10.22
C LEU A 382 16.08 22.49 -8.85
N PRO A 383 16.25 23.83 -8.61
CA PRO A 383 16.60 24.40 -7.31
C PRO A 383 15.57 24.12 -6.21
N ALA A 384 15.99 24.31 -4.95
CA ALA A 384 15.08 24.20 -3.81
C ALA A 384 13.97 25.26 -3.86
N GLY A 385 12.73 24.84 -3.68
CA GLY A 385 11.52 25.68 -3.73
C GLY A 385 10.78 25.58 -5.06
N GLU A 386 11.45 25.24 -6.15
CA GLU A 386 10.80 25.10 -7.45
C GLU A 386 9.97 23.82 -7.54
N VAL A 387 8.88 23.88 -8.32
CA VAL A 387 7.93 22.82 -8.53
C VAL A 387 8.26 22.09 -9.84
N GLY A 388 8.34 20.79 -9.78
CA GLY A 388 8.59 19.90 -10.92
C GLY A 388 8.23 18.47 -10.59
N GLU A 389 8.63 17.53 -11.44
CA GLU A 389 8.39 16.12 -11.19
C GLU A 389 9.35 15.56 -10.14
N VAL A 390 8.81 14.72 -9.26
CA VAL A 390 9.60 14.01 -8.26
C VAL A 390 10.34 12.84 -8.91
N ALA A 391 11.67 12.84 -8.83
CA ALA A 391 12.49 11.72 -9.26
C ALA A 391 13.21 11.10 -8.06
N VAL A 392 13.22 9.77 -8.00
CA VAL A 392 13.75 8.99 -6.88
C VAL A 392 14.85 8.06 -7.36
N SER A 393 15.93 7.94 -6.59
CA SER A 393 17.01 6.97 -6.83
C SER A 393 17.34 6.23 -5.55
N GLY A 394 17.60 4.94 -5.64
CA GLY A 394 17.92 4.10 -4.49
C GLY A 394 17.76 2.61 -4.77
N PRO A 395 18.14 1.76 -3.81
CA PRO A 395 18.12 0.30 -4.00
C PRO A 395 16.71 -0.33 -3.99
N GLY A 396 15.66 0.44 -3.63
CA GLY A 396 14.28 -0.01 -3.64
C GLY A 396 13.60 0.10 -5.02
N ILE A 397 14.28 0.62 -6.04
CA ILE A 397 13.70 0.77 -7.38
C ILE A 397 13.48 -0.61 -8.00
N THR A 398 12.28 -0.80 -8.59
CA THR A 398 11.93 -1.97 -9.41
C THR A 398 12.94 -2.18 -10.55
N LYS A 399 13.05 -3.41 -11.05
CA LYS A 399 13.78 -3.68 -12.33
C LYS A 399 13.05 -3.12 -13.56
N GLY A 400 11.77 -2.74 -13.41
CA GLY A 400 10.91 -2.26 -14.46
C GLY A 400 9.57 -2.96 -14.47
N TYR A 401 8.81 -2.76 -15.53
CA TYR A 401 7.52 -3.42 -15.70
C TYR A 401 7.66 -4.72 -16.51
N TRP A 402 7.03 -5.77 -16.04
CA TRP A 402 7.04 -7.08 -16.69
C TRP A 402 6.52 -7.00 -18.12
N GLY A 403 7.32 -7.49 -19.05
CA GLY A 403 6.94 -7.52 -20.47
C GLY A 403 6.72 -6.16 -21.13
N ASN A 404 7.14 -5.04 -20.49
CA ASN A 404 6.90 -3.69 -21.02
C ASN A 404 8.18 -2.82 -20.94
N PRO A 405 9.12 -3.02 -21.89
CA PRO A 405 10.38 -2.28 -21.91
C PRO A 405 10.18 -0.78 -22.20
N GLU A 406 9.18 -0.40 -22.98
CA GLU A 406 8.88 1.00 -23.29
C GLU A 406 8.46 1.75 -22.02
N ALA A 407 7.46 1.26 -21.31
CA ALA A 407 7.04 1.86 -20.05
C ALA A 407 8.15 1.81 -18.98
N THR A 408 9.05 0.83 -19.06
CA THR A 408 10.22 0.77 -18.17
C THR A 408 11.22 1.89 -18.47
N ALA A 409 11.50 2.15 -19.75
CA ALA A 409 12.39 3.22 -20.19
C ALA A 409 11.82 4.62 -19.87
N GLU A 410 10.50 4.79 -19.93
CA GLU A 410 9.82 6.01 -19.48
C GLU A 410 9.95 6.20 -17.95
N LEU A 411 9.79 5.10 -17.20
CA LEU A 411 9.82 5.10 -15.73
C LEU A 411 11.21 5.36 -15.18
N ILE A 412 12.24 4.72 -15.75
CA ILE A 412 13.61 4.74 -15.21
C ILE A 412 14.55 5.36 -16.23
N GLN A 413 15.08 6.54 -15.91
CA GLN A 413 16.00 7.30 -16.74
C GLN A 413 17.26 7.60 -15.95
N ASP A 414 18.44 7.21 -16.46
CA ASP A 414 19.76 7.44 -15.84
C ASP A 414 19.84 7.01 -14.36
N GLY A 415 19.19 5.89 -13.99
CA GLY A 415 19.13 5.38 -12.62
C GLY A 415 18.21 6.18 -11.68
N TRP A 416 17.34 7.02 -12.23
CA TRP A 416 16.30 7.75 -11.53
C TRP A 416 14.92 7.30 -12.00
N LEU A 417 14.08 6.96 -11.04
CA LEU A 417 12.68 6.64 -11.29
C LEU A 417 11.87 7.93 -11.30
N ARG A 418 11.16 8.18 -12.39
CA ARG A 418 10.19 9.27 -12.57
C ARG A 418 8.87 8.83 -11.94
N THR A 419 8.46 9.48 -10.85
CA THR A 419 7.31 9.01 -10.07
C THR A 419 5.96 9.33 -10.70
N GLY A 420 5.93 10.26 -11.65
CA GLY A 420 4.69 10.83 -12.16
C GLY A 420 3.97 11.72 -11.14
N ASP A 421 4.62 12.05 -10.02
CA ASP A 421 4.12 12.98 -9.03
C ASP A 421 4.83 14.34 -9.17
N VAL A 422 4.08 15.42 -9.04
CA VAL A 422 4.60 16.79 -8.97
C VAL A 422 4.89 17.13 -7.52
N GLY A 423 6.04 17.72 -7.27
CA GLY A 423 6.45 18.09 -5.93
C GLY A 423 7.47 19.23 -5.92
N ARG A 424 7.89 19.61 -4.74
CA ARG A 424 9.01 20.53 -4.50
C ARG A 424 9.81 20.09 -3.28
N LYS A 425 11.09 20.47 -3.24
CA LYS A 425 11.91 20.32 -2.03
C LYS A 425 12.27 21.68 -1.46
N ASP A 426 12.21 21.80 -0.14
CA ASP A 426 12.68 23.02 0.50
C ASP A 426 14.19 22.99 0.80
N LYS A 427 14.72 24.09 1.34
CA LYS A 427 16.14 24.23 1.70
C LYS A 427 16.57 23.26 2.81
N LEU A 428 15.63 22.70 3.60
CA LEU A 428 15.89 21.69 4.63
C LEU A 428 15.85 20.27 4.05
N GLY A 429 15.59 20.11 2.75
CA GLY A 429 15.52 18.82 2.08
C GLY A 429 14.19 18.08 2.23
N ARG A 430 13.16 18.70 2.83
CA ARG A 430 11.83 18.11 2.96
C ARG A 430 11.13 18.08 1.61
N LEU A 431 10.49 16.96 1.29
CA LEU A 431 9.65 16.80 0.12
C LEU A 431 8.22 17.28 0.42
N TYR A 432 7.65 17.97 -0.54
CA TYR A 432 6.24 18.38 -0.56
C TYR A 432 5.59 17.80 -1.79
N PHE A 433 4.52 17.03 -1.59
CA PHE A 433 3.66 16.56 -2.66
C PHE A 433 2.72 17.70 -3.07
N VAL A 434 2.56 17.91 -4.36
CA VAL A 434 1.70 18.94 -4.94
C VAL A 434 0.53 18.32 -5.69
N ASP A 435 0.79 17.45 -6.67
CA ASP A 435 -0.24 16.77 -7.47
C ASP A 435 0.37 15.58 -8.23
N ARG A 436 -0.42 14.93 -9.07
CA ARG A 436 0.02 14.02 -10.12
C ARG A 436 0.26 14.74 -11.43
N VAL A 437 1.34 14.41 -12.14
CA VAL A 437 1.66 15.01 -13.46
C VAL A 437 0.45 14.96 -14.41
N LYS A 438 -0.24 13.82 -14.46
CA LYS A 438 -1.43 13.58 -15.30
C LYS A 438 -2.71 14.28 -14.84
N ASP A 439 -2.77 14.69 -13.56
CA ASP A 439 -3.92 15.34 -12.96
C ASP A 439 -3.76 16.88 -12.91
N VAL A 440 -2.58 17.38 -13.29
CA VAL A 440 -2.36 18.82 -13.51
C VAL A 440 -3.23 19.30 -14.67
N ILE A 441 -4.07 20.28 -14.40
CA ILE A 441 -5.02 20.83 -15.38
C ILE A 441 -4.38 22.01 -16.10
N LYS A 442 -4.29 21.95 -17.42
CA LYS A 442 -3.69 23.01 -18.24
C LYS A 442 -4.77 24.00 -18.70
N VAL A 443 -4.89 25.12 -18.01
CA VAL A 443 -5.92 26.15 -18.22
C VAL A 443 -5.30 27.39 -18.88
N GLY A 444 -5.43 27.56 -20.19
CA GLY A 444 -4.98 28.78 -20.87
C GLY A 444 -3.52 29.16 -20.62
N GLY A 445 -2.62 28.17 -20.55
CA GLY A 445 -1.19 28.37 -20.28
C GLY A 445 -0.81 28.25 -18.79
N TYR A 446 -1.77 28.25 -17.87
CA TYR A 446 -1.53 28.03 -16.44
C TYR A 446 -1.62 26.54 -16.07
N SER A 447 -0.78 26.12 -15.13
CA SER A 447 -0.89 24.80 -14.49
C SER A 447 -1.72 24.94 -13.22
N VAL A 448 -2.88 24.28 -13.18
CA VAL A 448 -3.76 24.21 -12.02
C VAL A 448 -3.61 22.84 -11.39
N PHE A 449 -3.27 22.82 -10.11
CA PHE A 449 -3.11 21.57 -9.36
C PHE A 449 -4.45 21.14 -8.78
N SER A 450 -4.91 19.96 -9.20
CA SER A 450 -6.24 19.46 -8.81
C SER A 450 -6.38 19.32 -7.30
N VAL A 451 -5.33 18.81 -6.63
CA VAL A 451 -5.30 18.64 -5.16
C VAL A 451 -5.41 19.96 -4.40
N GLU A 452 -4.87 21.05 -4.95
CA GLU A 452 -5.00 22.39 -4.35
C GLU A 452 -6.46 22.86 -4.39
N VAL A 453 -7.12 22.65 -5.53
CA VAL A 453 -8.53 23.04 -5.71
C VAL A 453 -9.46 22.17 -4.87
N GLU A 454 -9.22 20.84 -4.80
CA GLU A 454 -9.97 19.92 -3.96
C GLU A 454 -9.99 20.34 -2.49
N LYS A 455 -8.82 20.71 -1.96
CA LYS A 455 -8.70 21.17 -0.57
C LYS A 455 -9.54 22.41 -0.28
N GLU A 456 -9.63 23.32 -1.24
CA GLU A 456 -10.47 24.52 -1.07
C GLU A 456 -11.95 24.18 -1.19
N VAL A 457 -12.33 23.29 -2.11
CA VAL A 457 -13.73 22.81 -2.25
C VAL A 457 -14.18 22.09 -0.98
N LEU A 458 -13.31 21.27 -0.37
CA LEU A 458 -13.59 20.55 0.89
C LEU A 458 -13.79 21.49 2.11
N ASN A 459 -13.37 22.76 2.04
CA ASN A 459 -13.65 23.74 3.08
C ASN A 459 -15.13 24.21 3.07
N HIS A 460 -15.90 23.90 2.03
CA HIS A 460 -17.33 24.18 2.02
C HIS A 460 -18.06 23.33 3.08
N PRO A 461 -18.93 23.94 3.92
CA PRO A 461 -19.55 23.24 5.08
C PRO A 461 -20.35 21.97 4.72
N ASP A 462 -20.97 21.97 3.54
CA ASP A 462 -21.86 20.89 3.10
C ASP A 462 -21.15 19.79 2.29
N VAL A 463 -19.89 19.99 1.88
CA VAL A 463 -19.14 19.02 1.08
C VAL A 463 -18.53 17.96 1.99
N ALA A 464 -18.75 16.69 1.65
CA ALA A 464 -18.15 15.54 2.33
C ALA A 464 -16.86 15.07 1.67
N ASP A 465 -16.86 14.97 0.32
CA ASP A 465 -15.70 14.59 -0.48
C ASP A 465 -15.69 15.35 -1.81
N ALA A 466 -14.50 15.53 -2.39
CA ALA A 466 -14.31 16.28 -3.62
C ALA A 466 -13.18 15.71 -4.47
N ALA A 467 -13.44 15.58 -5.77
CA ALA A 467 -12.43 15.30 -6.77
C ALA A 467 -12.47 16.40 -7.86
N VAL A 468 -11.31 16.91 -8.24
CA VAL A 468 -11.20 17.93 -9.29
C VAL A 468 -10.49 17.34 -10.49
N VAL A 469 -11.12 17.46 -11.66
CA VAL A 469 -10.62 16.91 -12.93
C VAL A 469 -10.59 17.97 -14.02
N GLY A 470 -9.61 17.88 -14.92
CA GLY A 470 -9.53 18.72 -16.11
C GLY A 470 -10.44 18.19 -17.21
N ILE A 471 -11.42 19.00 -17.63
CA ILE A 471 -12.34 18.68 -18.73
C ILE A 471 -11.92 19.48 -19.97
N PRO A 472 -11.98 18.88 -21.19
CA PRO A 472 -11.69 19.58 -22.43
C PRO A 472 -12.53 20.85 -22.59
N HIS A 473 -11.90 21.93 -23.07
CA HIS A 473 -12.57 23.19 -23.31
C HIS A 473 -12.05 23.81 -24.63
N PRO A 474 -12.93 24.28 -25.54
CA PRO A 474 -12.54 24.74 -26.87
C PRO A 474 -11.46 25.82 -26.86
N LEU A 475 -11.55 26.81 -25.95
CA LEU A 475 -10.64 27.97 -25.91
C LEU A 475 -9.49 27.82 -24.92
N LYS A 476 -9.63 27.02 -23.86
CA LYS A 476 -8.68 26.98 -22.74
C LYS A 476 -7.89 25.68 -22.65
N LYS A 477 -8.03 24.81 -23.63
CA LYS A 477 -7.51 23.44 -23.63
C LYS A 477 -8.22 22.57 -22.59
N GLN A 478 -8.20 22.96 -21.33
CA GLN A 478 -8.92 22.31 -20.22
C GLN A 478 -9.47 23.35 -19.25
N VAL A 479 -10.50 23.00 -18.50
CA VAL A 479 -11.00 23.75 -17.34
C VAL A 479 -11.26 22.81 -16.17
N PRO A 480 -11.12 23.29 -14.91
CA PRO A 480 -11.40 22.46 -13.75
C PRO A 480 -12.91 22.21 -13.60
N LEU A 481 -13.27 20.96 -13.37
CA LEU A 481 -14.58 20.51 -12.91
C LEU A 481 -14.43 19.95 -11.49
N ALA A 482 -15.22 20.42 -10.53
CA ALA A 482 -15.31 19.80 -9.21
C ALA A 482 -16.45 18.79 -9.20
N VAL A 483 -16.17 17.55 -8.83
CA VAL A 483 -17.15 16.49 -8.58
C VAL A 483 -17.16 16.24 -7.08
N VAL A 484 -18.33 16.40 -6.44
CA VAL A 484 -18.45 16.41 -4.98
C VAL A 484 -19.52 15.45 -4.49
N THR A 485 -19.36 14.97 -3.27
CA THR A 485 -20.42 14.34 -2.49
C THR A 485 -20.80 15.24 -1.31
N LEU A 486 -22.05 15.21 -0.89
CA LEU A 486 -22.53 16.02 0.22
C LEU A 486 -22.51 15.25 1.54
N LYS A 487 -22.39 15.99 2.64
CA LYS A 487 -22.60 15.44 3.99
C LYS A 487 -24.05 14.99 4.18
N PRO A 488 -24.32 14.00 5.04
CA PRO A 488 -25.68 13.59 5.34
C PRO A 488 -26.56 14.77 5.79
N GLY A 489 -27.68 14.98 5.09
CA GLY A 489 -28.63 16.06 5.39
C GLY A 489 -28.28 17.44 4.82
N ALA A 490 -27.13 17.60 4.17
CA ALA A 490 -26.77 18.83 3.47
C ALA A 490 -27.67 19.09 2.26
N LYS A 491 -27.87 20.38 1.91
CA LYS A 491 -28.81 20.82 0.87
C LYS A 491 -28.20 21.76 -0.17
N ALA A 492 -26.88 21.99 -0.12
CA ALA A 492 -26.22 22.87 -1.07
C ALA A 492 -26.43 22.39 -2.51
N SER A 493 -26.72 23.33 -3.41
CA SER A 493 -26.81 23.08 -4.85
C SER A 493 -25.43 23.14 -5.53
N GLU A 494 -25.33 22.71 -6.80
CA GLU A 494 -24.13 22.87 -7.62
C GLU A 494 -23.76 24.34 -7.77
N GLU A 495 -24.78 25.22 -7.89
CA GLU A 495 -24.63 26.67 -8.00
C GLU A 495 -24.10 27.29 -6.71
N ASP A 496 -24.57 26.85 -5.54
CA ASP A 496 -24.09 27.35 -4.24
C ASP A 496 -22.60 27.04 -4.04
N ILE A 497 -22.20 25.79 -4.32
CA ILE A 497 -20.80 25.35 -4.20
C ILE A 497 -19.94 26.06 -5.24
N LEU A 498 -20.44 26.25 -6.47
CA LEU A 498 -19.73 26.99 -7.51
C LEU A 498 -19.54 28.47 -7.14
N ALA A 499 -20.56 29.11 -6.58
CA ALA A 499 -20.49 30.48 -6.10
C ALA A 499 -19.47 30.63 -4.97
N TRP A 500 -19.45 29.66 -4.05
CA TRP A 500 -18.48 29.58 -2.97
C TRP A 500 -17.05 29.44 -3.54
N CYS A 501 -16.85 28.55 -4.52
CA CYS A 501 -15.54 28.39 -5.19
C CYS A 501 -15.08 29.69 -5.85
N LYS A 502 -15.97 30.41 -6.53
CA LYS A 502 -15.63 31.69 -7.17
C LYS A 502 -15.21 32.79 -6.18
N GLN A 503 -15.72 32.74 -4.96
CA GLN A 503 -15.35 33.70 -3.90
C GLN A 503 -14.02 33.36 -3.23
N ASN A 504 -13.70 32.07 -3.09
CA ASN A 504 -12.58 31.59 -2.27
C ASN A 504 -11.37 31.12 -3.09
N ILE A 505 -11.53 30.86 -4.39
CA ILE A 505 -10.50 30.31 -5.27
C ILE A 505 -10.18 31.32 -6.39
N ALA A 506 -8.90 31.56 -6.65
CA ALA A 506 -8.46 32.47 -7.71
C ALA A 506 -9.04 32.06 -9.08
N GLY A 507 -9.53 33.06 -9.86
CA GLY A 507 -10.38 32.81 -11.02
C GLY A 507 -9.82 31.88 -12.10
N TYR A 508 -8.49 31.83 -12.29
CA TYR A 508 -7.87 30.94 -13.29
C TYR A 508 -7.89 29.46 -12.86
N LYS A 509 -7.94 29.16 -11.56
CA LYS A 509 -7.97 27.81 -11.00
C LYS A 509 -9.32 27.41 -10.39
N SER A 510 -10.27 28.35 -10.28
CA SER A 510 -11.62 28.07 -9.80
C SER A 510 -12.35 27.12 -10.77
N PRO A 511 -13.09 26.13 -10.25
CA PRO A 511 -13.93 25.24 -11.07
C PRO A 511 -14.87 26.04 -11.97
N ARG A 512 -15.07 25.57 -13.20
CA ARG A 512 -16.04 26.14 -14.13
C ARG A 512 -17.42 25.54 -13.98
N ALA A 513 -17.48 24.35 -13.42
CA ALA A 513 -18.72 23.69 -13.02
C ALA A 513 -18.49 22.85 -11.76
N VAL A 514 -19.59 22.55 -11.09
CA VAL A 514 -19.65 21.56 -10.01
C VAL A 514 -20.63 20.47 -10.44
N ARG A 515 -20.39 19.23 -10.02
CA ARG A 515 -21.32 18.12 -10.13
C ARG A 515 -21.45 17.43 -8.79
N ILE A 516 -22.66 17.34 -8.30
CA ILE A 516 -22.99 16.59 -7.09
C ILE A 516 -23.34 15.17 -7.51
N ILE A 517 -22.69 14.19 -6.92
CA ILE A 517 -22.96 12.76 -7.10
C ILE A 517 -23.16 12.08 -5.75
N THR A 518 -23.72 10.87 -5.75
CA THR A 518 -23.85 10.10 -4.51
C THR A 518 -22.49 9.48 -4.12
N PRO A 519 -22.28 9.13 -2.84
CA PRO A 519 -21.04 8.46 -2.41
C PRO A 519 -20.76 7.17 -3.18
N GLU A 520 -21.80 6.41 -3.57
CA GLU A 520 -21.71 5.17 -4.35
C GLU A 520 -21.26 5.39 -5.79
N GLU A 521 -21.57 6.57 -6.35
CA GLU A 521 -21.17 6.95 -7.70
C GLU A 521 -19.73 7.48 -7.76
N MET A 522 -19.12 7.82 -6.62
CA MET A 522 -17.72 8.24 -6.59
C MET A 522 -16.83 7.03 -6.89
N PRO A 523 -16.04 7.06 -7.98
CA PRO A 523 -15.31 5.88 -8.44
C PRO A 523 -14.03 5.66 -7.61
N TYR A 524 -14.14 5.01 -6.45
CA TYR A 524 -13.00 4.65 -5.64
C TYR A 524 -12.28 3.40 -6.18
N GLY A 525 -10.95 3.45 -6.15
CA GLY A 525 -10.10 2.28 -6.40
C GLY A 525 -9.95 1.40 -5.16
N MET A 526 -9.26 0.26 -5.30
CA MET A 526 -8.99 -0.68 -4.20
C MET A 526 -8.23 -0.07 -3.01
N THR A 527 -7.51 1.02 -3.23
CA THR A 527 -6.82 1.79 -2.19
C THR A 527 -7.67 2.94 -1.66
N LEU A 528 -8.97 2.93 -1.95
CA LEU A 528 -9.94 3.98 -1.61
C LEU A 528 -9.57 5.37 -2.16
N LYS A 529 -8.78 5.44 -3.24
CA LYS A 529 -8.49 6.65 -3.99
C LYS A 529 -9.49 6.83 -5.12
N VAL A 530 -9.90 8.08 -5.35
CA VAL A 530 -10.78 8.40 -6.49
C VAL A 530 -10.04 8.15 -7.81
N ARG A 531 -10.67 7.41 -8.71
CA ARG A 531 -10.21 7.16 -10.08
C ARG A 531 -10.58 8.35 -10.98
N LYS A 532 -9.80 9.43 -10.90
CA LYS A 532 -10.06 10.69 -11.65
C LYS A 532 -10.25 10.49 -13.16
N LEU A 533 -9.62 9.48 -13.76
CA LEU A 533 -9.80 9.17 -15.17
C LEU A 533 -11.25 8.77 -15.49
N GLU A 534 -11.92 8.04 -14.62
CA GLU A 534 -13.32 7.65 -14.81
C GLU A 534 -14.23 8.88 -14.76
N LEU A 535 -14.00 9.79 -13.81
CA LEU A 535 -14.73 11.07 -13.74
C LEU A 535 -14.46 11.95 -14.96
N ARG A 536 -13.20 12.02 -15.41
CA ARG A 536 -12.83 12.76 -16.62
C ARG A 536 -13.56 12.24 -17.85
N ASN A 537 -13.63 10.92 -18.02
CA ASN A 537 -14.34 10.28 -19.13
C ASN A 537 -15.85 10.47 -19.02
N ARG A 538 -16.44 10.35 -17.82
CA ARG A 538 -17.87 10.54 -17.55
C ARG A 538 -18.35 11.94 -17.95
N PHE A 539 -17.53 12.95 -17.75
CA PHE A 539 -17.89 14.36 -17.97
C PHE A 539 -17.13 15.02 -19.14
N ALA A 540 -16.50 14.22 -20.02
CA ALA A 540 -15.65 14.73 -21.11
C ALA A 540 -16.35 15.75 -22.01
N ASP A 541 -17.64 15.56 -22.26
CA ASP A 541 -18.44 16.36 -23.20
C ASP A 541 -19.14 17.56 -22.56
N LEU A 542 -18.91 17.81 -21.24
CA LEU A 542 -19.64 18.83 -20.47
C LEU A 542 -19.56 20.23 -21.08
N PHE A 543 -18.44 20.55 -21.76
CA PHE A 543 -18.21 21.85 -22.40
C PHE A 543 -18.08 21.76 -23.93
N SER A 544 -18.44 20.65 -24.55
CA SER A 544 -18.29 20.44 -26.00
C SER A 544 -19.16 21.37 -26.87
N GLY A 545 -20.21 21.99 -26.30
CA GLY A 545 -21.12 22.94 -26.97
C GLY A 545 -20.97 24.41 -26.55
N VAL A 546 -19.99 24.75 -25.72
CA VAL A 546 -19.84 26.11 -25.18
C VAL A 546 -19.04 26.96 -26.17
N ASN A 547 -19.76 27.84 -26.90
CA ASN A 547 -19.21 28.91 -27.73
C ASN A 547 -19.11 30.20 -26.91
N GLU A 548 -18.10 30.34 -26.03
CA GLU A 548 -17.72 31.61 -25.41
C GLU A 548 -16.20 31.80 -25.42
#